data_8bb778b080d29908b70e6d4d5dd82603
#
_entry.id   8bb778b080d29908b70e6d4d5dd82603
#
_cell.length_a   1.000
_cell.length_b   1.000
_cell.length_c   1.000
_cell.angle_alpha   90.00
_cell.angle_beta   90.00
_cell.angle_gamma   90.00
#
_symmetry.space_group_name_H-M   'P 1'
#
loop_
_entity.id
_entity.type
_entity.pdbx_description
1 polymer ?
#
loop_
_entity_poly.entity_id
_entity_poly.type
_entity_poly.pdbx_seq_one_letter_code
_entity_poly.pdbx_strand_id
1 'polypeptide(L)'
;MSTKDKILDTVENLISKNNVNSFSIKDIADELKISKGTIFYYYKSKDEIILDIMTKHFKELEDDYFAWLNKHKDELLSKERFLEIIFYKGVELFNKAKIHIYLINECASGKPHLKEEYINLRESWRSKLEVGIKQVFKEDVNEKIMSYLLMVIIDGLTIQQVLNPIKERNELVVREIATRW
;
A
#
# COMPACT_ATOMS: atom_id res chain seq x y z
N MET A 1 -9.09 -10.78 -18.33
CA MET A 1 -7.93 -10.88 -17.43
C MET A 1 -6.78 -11.52 -18.20
N SER A 2 -5.67 -10.82 -18.37
CA SER A 2 -4.49 -11.30 -19.10
C SER A 2 -3.74 -12.38 -18.29
N THR A 3 -2.83 -13.12 -18.92
CA THR A 3 -1.96 -14.08 -18.20
C THR A 3 -1.06 -13.34 -17.22
N LYS A 4 -0.63 -12.12 -17.54
CA LYS A 4 0.16 -11.27 -16.68
C LYS A 4 -0.61 -10.92 -15.38
N ASP A 5 -1.88 -10.54 -15.50
CA ASP A 5 -2.75 -10.27 -14.35
C ASP A 5 -2.92 -11.52 -13.47
N LYS A 6 -3.14 -12.69 -14.08
CA LYS A 6 -3.26 -13.95 -13.34
C LYS A 6 -1.99 -14.27 -12.55
N ILE A 7 -0.81 -14.00 -13.11
CA ILE A 7 0.46 -14.20 -12.42
C ILE A 7 0.52 -13.27 -11.17
N LEU A 8 0.21 -11.99 -11.32
CA LEU A 8 0.23 -11.03 -10.20
C LEU A 8 -0.76 -11.41 -9.11
N ASP A 9 -2.01 -11.71 -9.48
CA ASP A 9 -3.06 -12.11 -8.51
C ASP A 9 -2.67 -13.41 -7.77
N THR A 10 -2.03 -14.36 -8.48
CA THR A 10 -1.53 -15.59 -7.85
C THR A 10 -0.44 -15.28 -6.84
N VAL A 11 0.50 -14.40 -7.16
CA VAL A 11 1.57 -14.01 -6.23
C VAL A 11 1.01 -13.27 -5.02
N GLU A 12 0.07 -12.34 -5.19
CA GLU A 12 -0.60 -11.67 -4.08
C GLU A 12 -1.29 -12.70 -3.15
N ASN A 13 -1.95 -13.70 -3.72
CA ASN A 13 -2.57 -14.79 -2.96
C ASN A 13 -1.54 -15.66 -2.22
N LEU A 14 -0.41 -15.98 -2.85
CA LEU A 14 0.66 -16.76 -2.21
C LEU A 14 1.28 -16.01 -1.04
N ILE A 15 1.56 -14.69 -1.18
CA ILE A 15 2.06 -13.84 -0.09
C ILE A 15 1.04 -13.76 1.04
N SER A 16 -0.25 -13.63 0.72
CA SER A 16 -1.32 -13.51 1.72
C SER A 16 -1.56 -14.80 2.50
N LYS A 17 -1.47 -15.95 1.83
CA LYS A 17 -1.66 -17.28 2.45
C LYS A 17 -0.43 -17.74 3.25
N ASN A 18 0.76 -17.50 2.73
CA ASN A 18 1.99 -17.95 3.37
C ASN A 18 2.48 -16.87 4.34
N ASN A 19 2.86 -17.29 5.56
CA ASN A 19 3.42 -16.36 6.54
C ASN A 19 4.71 -15.72 6.01
N VAL A 20 4.62 -14.53 5.42
CA VAL A 20 5.68 -13.60 4.98
C VAL A 20 6.87 -14.25 4.22
N ASN A 21 6.85 -15.56 3.98
CA ASN A 21 7.88 -16.30 3.28
C ASN A 21 7.68 -16.21 1.76
N SER A 22 8.79 -16.01 1.10
CA SER A 22 8.89 -15.80 -0.34
C SER A 22 8.13 -16.83 -1.18
N PHE A 23 7.44 -16.38 -2.21
CA PHE A 23 7.02 -17.23 -3.32
C PHE A 23 8.21 -17.58 -4.23
N SER A 24 8.10 -18.67 -4.96
CA SER A 24 9.03 -19.04 -6.03
C SER A 24 8.31 -19.07 -7.39
N ILE A 25 9.08 -19.01 -8.48
CA ILE A 25 8.52 -19.20 -9.84
C ILE A 25 7.84 -20.56 -9.98
N LYS A 26 8.29 -21.56 -9.24
CA LYS A 26 7.67 -22.88 -9.20
C LYS A 26 6.27 -22.82 -8.58
N ASP A 27 6.12 -22.12 -7.47
CA ASP A 27 4.83 -22.02 -6.78
C ASP A 27 3.78 -21.33 -7.64
N ILE A 28 4.16 -20.30 -8.41
CA ILE A 28 3.28 -19.65 -9.37
C ILE A 28 2.89 -20.62 -10.49
N ALA A 29 3.87 -21.36 -11.04
CA ALA A 29 3.66 -22.30 -12.12
C ALA A 29 2.70 -23.42 -11.72
N ASP A 30 2.89 -23.97 -10.52
CA ASP A 30 2.08 -25.05 -9.97
C ASP A 30 0.64 -24.57 -9.69
N GLU A 31 0.45 -23.40 -9.08
CA GLU A 31 -0.87 -22.82 -8.78
C GLU A 31 -1.67 -22.50 -10.06
N LEU A 32 -1.01 -21.93 -11.09
CA LEU A 32 -1.63 -21.59 -12.37
C LEU A 32 -1.72 -22.77 -13.33
N LYS A 33 -1.10 -23.91 -13.04
CA LYS A 33 -0.97 -25.08 -13.92
C LYS A 33 -0.38 -24.71 -15.29
N ILE A 34 0.65 -23.87 -15.30
CA ILE A 34 1.40 -23.46 -16.49
C ILE A 34 2.88 -23.81 -16.34
N SER A 35 3.62 -23.77 -17.46
CA SER A 35 5.07 -24.02 -17.42
C SER A 35 5.83 -22.81 -16.82
N LYS A 36 6.99 -23.06 -16.19
CA LYS A 36 7.92 -21.99 -15.81
C LYS A 36 8.34 -21.14 -17.00
N GLY A 37 8.47 -21.76 -18.19
CA GLY A 37 8.77 -21.06 -19.45
C GLY A 37 7.68 -20.04 -19.81
N THR A 38 6.41 -20.34 -19.54
CA THR A 38 5.32 -19.39 -19.74
C THR A 38 5.49 -18.18 -18.81
N ILE A 39 5.89 -18.37 -17.56
CA ILE A 39 6.15 -17.25 -16.63
C ILE A 39 7.32 -16.42 -17.12
N PHE A 40 8.43 -17.06 -17.51
CA PHE A 40 9.63 -16.37 -18.03
C PHE A 40 9.42 -15.66 -19.38
N TYR A 41 8.36 -15.98 -20.10
CA TYR A 41 7.94 -15.21 -21.27
C TYR A 41 7.45 -13.80 -20.86
N TYR A 42 6.72 -13.69 -19.75
CA TYR A 42 6.17 -12.41 -19.25
C TYR A 42 7.15 -11.66 -18.34
N TYR A 43 7.96 -12.37 -17.55
CA TYR A 43 8.85 -11.82 -16.54
C TYR A 43 10.22 -12.49 -16.59
N LYS A 44 11.28 -11.71 -16.78
CA LYS A 44 12.65 -12.24 -16.86
C LYS A 44 13.23 -12.67 -15.52
N SER A 45 12.67 -12.12 -14.43
CA SER A 45 13.12 -12.41 -13.07
C SER A 45 11.96 -12.32 -12.05
N LYS A 46 12.19 -12.86 -10.86
CA LYS A 46 11.29 -12.67 -9.73
C LYS A 46 11.18 -11.19 -9.34
N ASP A 47 12.26 -10.43 -9.46
CA ASP A 47 12.32 -9.01 -9.11
C ASP A 47 11.40 -8.18 -10.03
N GLU A 48 11.27 -8.52 -11.32
CA GLU A 48 10.30 -7.87 -12.20
C GLU A 48 8.85 -8.09 -11.75
N ILE A 49 8.53 -9.28 -11.25
CA ILE A 49 7.21 -9.56 -10.68
C ILE A 49 6.98 -8.71 -9.43
N ILE A 50 8.00 -8.59 -8.57
CA ILE A 50 7.94 -7.78 -7.35
C ILE A 50 7.73 -6.31 -7.68
N LEU A 51 8.43 -5.77 -8.68
CA LEU A 51 8.25 -4.40 -9.17
C LEU A 51 6.83 -4.14 -9.66
N ASP A 52 6.27 -5.07 -10.45
CA ASP A 52 4.89 -4.92 -10.95
C ASP A 52 3.86 -5.00 -9.82
N ILE A 53 4.04 -5.88 -8.82
CA ILE A 53 3.16 -5.94 -7.63
C ILE A 53 3.27 -4.63 -6.84
N MET A 54 4.47 -4.11 -6.66
CA MET A 54 4.74 -2.86 -5.97
C MET A 54 4.02 -1.70 -6.67
N THR A 55 4.21 -1.57 -7.98
CA THR A 55 3.56 -0.54 -8.80
C THR A 55 2.04 -0.65 -8.75
N LYS A 56 1.50 -1.87 -8.89
CA LYS A 56 0.05 -2.14 -8.79
C LYS A 56 -0.48 -1.73 -7.41
N HIS A 57 0.21 -2.10 -6.34
CA HIS A 57 -0.18 -1.81 -4.97
C HIS A 57 -0.29 -0.29 -4.72
N PHE A 58 0.73 0.48 -5.10
CA PHE A 58 0.70 1.94 -4.93
C PHE A 58 -0.31 2.62 -5.86
N LYS A 59 -0.48 2.12 -7.08
CA LYS A 59 -1.49 2.65 -8.00
C LYS A 59 -2.91 2.47 -7.48
N GLU A 60 -3.26 1.31 -6.95
CA GLU A 60 -4.57 1.05 -6.36
C GLU A 60 -4.85 1.99 -5.17
N LEU A 61 -3.82 2.27 -4.34
CA LEU A 61 -3.91 3.27 -3.27
C LEU A 61 -4.25 4.67 -3.81
N GLU A 62 -3.52 5.08 -4.83
CA GLU A 62 -3.71 6.38 -5.46
C GLU A 62 -5.08 6.52 -6.10
N ASP A 63 -5.50 5.52 -6.89
CA ASP A 63 -6.78 5.50 -7.58
C ASP A 63 -7.94 5.59 -6.57
N ASP A 64 -7.90 4.83 -5.50
CA ASP A 64 -8.90 4.85 -4.42
C ASP A 64 -8.95 6.20 -3.72
N TYR A 65 -7.80 6.78 -3.42
CA TYR A 65 -7.69 8.09 -2.77
C TYR A 65 -8.27 9.21 -3.63
N PHE A 66 -7.89 9.26 -4.92
CA PHE A 66 -8.41 10.27 -5.82
C PHE A 66 -9.88 10.08 -6.16
N ALA A 67 -10.34 8.86 -6.32
CA ALA A 67 -11.77 8.58 -6.50
C ALA A 67 -12.57 9.13 -5.32
N TRP A 68 -12.04 8.96 -4.09
CA TRP A 68 -12.68 9.50 -2.91
C TRP A 68 -12.62 11.03 -2.84
N LEU A 69 -11.46 11.66 -3.07
CA LEU A 69 -11.33 13.14 -3.11
C LEU A 69 -12.30 13.75 -4.12
N ASN A 70 -12.38 13.18 -5.32
CA ASN A 70 -13.27 13.66 -6.37
C ASN A 70 -14.76 13.54 -6.00
N LYS A 71 -15.13 12.45 -5.32
CA LYS A 71 -16.51 12.24 -4.85
C LYS A 71 -16.94 13.30 -3.82
N HIS A 72 -16.02 13.79 -3.01
CA HIS A 72 -16.30 14.70 -1.89
C HIS A 72 -15.73 16.12 -2.10
N LYS A 73 -15.35 16.46 -3.33
CA LYS A 73 -14.71 17.76 -3.65
C LYS A 73 -15.57 18.98 -3.33
N ASP A 74 -16.90 18.81 -3.37
CA ASP A 74 -17.88 19.89 -3.13
C ASP A 74 -18.39 19.89 -1.67
N GLU A 75 -17.93 18.97 -0.83
CA GLU A 75 -18.26 18.89 0.58
C GLU A 75 -17.24 19.64 1.43
N LEU A 76 -17.70 20.29 2.52
CA LEU A 76 -16.80 20.76 3.58
C LEU A 76 -16.25 19.53 4.33
N LEU A 77 -15.10 19.04 3.88
CA LEU A 77 -14.44 17.91 4.51
C LEU A 77 -13.94 18.30 5.90
N SER A 78 -14.47 17.63 6.92
CA SER A 78 -13.89 17.74 8.26
C SER A 78 -12.55 17.01 8.33
N LYS A 79 -11.67 17.48 9.21
CA LYS A 79 -10.36 16.86 9.48
C LYS A 79 -10.52 15.38 9.86
N GLU A 80 -11.52 15.07 10.70
CA GLU A 80 -11.84 13.71 11.12
C GLU A 80 -12.18 12.83 9.93
N ARG A 81 -13.05 13.31 9.05
CA ARG A 81 -13.49 12.53 7.89
C ARG A 81 -12.36 12.25 6.91
N PHE A 82 -11.49 13.23 6.67
CA PHE A 82 -10.28 13.05 5.86
C PHE A 82 -9.36 12.00 6.48
N LEU A 83 -9.06 12.10 7.77
CA LEU A 83 -8.20 11.17 8.47
C LEU A 83 -8.80 9.76 8.55
N GLU A 84 -10.11 9.65 8.84
CA GLU A 84 -10.82 8.35 8.78
C GLU A 84 -10.57 7.64 7.45
N ILE A 85 -10.64 8.36 6.34
CA ILE A 85 -10.47 7.75 5.03
C ILE A 85 -9.03 7.39 4.75
N ILE A 86 -8.08 8.28 5.06
CA ILE A 86 -6.65 7.96 4.95
C ILE A 86 -6.33 6.69 5.75
N PHE A 87 -6.83 6.61 6.97
CA PHE A 87 -6.59 5.45 7.83
C PHE A 87 -7.46 4.26 7.44
N TYR A 88 -8.73 4.45 7.05
CA TYR A 88 -9.62 3.36 6.65
C TYR A 88 -9.17 2.74 5.33
N LYS A 89 -8.80 3.55 4.35
CA LYS A 89 -8.21 3.08 3.10
C LYS A 89 -6.80 2.53 3.30
N GLY A 90 -6.00 3.18 4.16
CA GLY A 90 -4.75 2.59 4.64
C GLY A 90 -4.98 1.22 5.29
N VAL A 91 -6.10 1.02 5.97
CA VAL A 91 -6.51 -0.18 6.72
C VAL A 91 -7.26 -1.22 5.86
N GLU A 92 -8.02 -0.82 4.82
CA GLU A 92 -8.50 -1.77 3.78
C GLU A 92 -7.31 -2.43 3.05
N LEU A 93 -6.18 -1.76 3.02
CA LEU A 93 -4.89 -2.40 2.74
C LEU A 93 -4.52 -3.51 3.74
N PHE A 94 -5.25 -3.70 4.81
CA PHE A 94 -5.02 -4.83 5.72
C PHE A 94 -5.22 -6.18 5.05
N ASN A 95 -6.11 -6.29 4.08
CA ASN A 95 -6.14 -7.45 3.20
C ASN A 95 -4.83 -7.58 2.40
N LYS A 96 -4.09 -6.47 2.23
CA LYS A 96 -2.79 -6.37 1.58
C LYS A 96 -1.64 -6.05 2.54
N ALA A 97 -1.88 -5.99 3.85
CA ALA A 97 -0.85 -5.68 4.86
C ALA A 97 0.36 -6.61 4.76
N LYS A 98 0.11 -7.90 4.53
CA LYS A 98 1.18 -8.88 4.31
C LYS A 98 1.98 -8.59 3.04
N ILE A 99 1.32 -8.12 1.97
CA ILE A 99 1.99 -7.72 0.73
C ILE A 99 2.87 -6.49 1.01
N HIS A 100 2.35 -5.50 1.72
CA HIS A 100 3.10 -4.30 2.07
C HIS A 100 4.36 -4.63 2.90
N ILE A 101 4.22 -5.46 3.94
CA ILE A 101 5.34 -5.93 4.76
C ILE A 101 6.34 -6.75 3.91
N TYR A 102 5.84 -7.61 3.03
CA TYR A 102 6.67 -8.38 2.11
C TYR A 102 7.52 -7.45 1.21
N LEU A 103 6.90 -6.41 0.64
CA LEU A 103 7.60 -5.44 -0.22
C LEU A 103 8.69 -4.67 0.56
N ILE A 104 8.39 -4.21 1.78
CA ILE A 104 9.38 -3.57 2.66
C ILE A 104 10.55 -4.52 2.93
N ASN A 105 10.28 -5.78 3.24
CA ASN A 105 11.33 -6.77 3.50
C ASN A 105 12.21 -7.04 2.26
N GLU A 106 11.63 -7.16 1.07
CA GLU A 106 12.39 -7.31 -0.18
C GLU A 106 13.29 -6.09 -0.44
N CYS A 107 12.80 -4.88 -0.16
CA CYS A 107 13.58 -3.65 -0.30
C CYS A 107 14.71 -3.55 0.74
N ALA A 108 14.48 -4.06 1.96
CA ALA A 108 15.48 -4.08 3.03
C ALA A 108 16.55 -5.17 2.84
N SER A 109 16.28 -6.19 2.02
CA SER A 109 17.16 -7.36 1.83
C SER A 109 18.35 -7.13 0.90
N GLY A 110 18.70 -5.88 0.59
CA GLY A 110 19.92 -5.54 -0.15
C GLY A 110 19.79 -5.53 -1.68
N LYS A 111 18.57 -5.31 -2.20
CA LYS A 111 18.29 -5.14 -3.63
C LYS A 111 18.11 -3.65 -3.97
N PRO A 112 19.17 -2.94 -4.42
CA PRO A 112 19.12 -1.47 -4.58
C PRO A 112 18.01 -0.99 -5.52
N HIS A 113 17.80 -1.69 -6.64
CA HIS A 113 16.77 -1.34 -7.64
C HIS A 113 15.34 -1.45 -7.10
N LEU A 114 15.04 -2.46 -6.28
CA LEU A 114 13.73 -2.58 -5.61
C LEU A 114 13.53 -1.47 -4.58
N LYS A 115 14.59 -1.17 -3.82
CA LYS A 115 14.56 -0.10 -2.81
C LYS A 115 14.34 1.27 -3.45
N GLU A 116 15.04 1.56 -4.55
CA GLU A 116 14.91 2.83 -5.27
C GLU A 116 13.48 3.02 -5.80
N GLU A 117 12.93 2.01 -6.46
CA GLU A 117 11.55 2.07 -6.97
C GLU A 117 10.52 2.21 -5.85
N TYR A 118 10.68 1.47 -4.75
CA TYR A 118 9.82 1.59 -3.58
C TYR A 118 9.83 3.01 -3.01
N ILE A 119 11.02 3.63 -2.88
CA ILE A 119 11.15 5.01 -2.41
C ILE A 119 10.43 5.97 -3.37
N ASN A 120 10.61 5.82 -4.67
CA ASN A 120 9.97 6.67 -5.68
C ASN A 120 8.45 6.58 -5.61
N LEU A 121 7.89 5.39 -5.51
CA LEU A 121 6.45 5.16 -5.36
C LEU A 121 5.91 5.75 -4.05
N ARG A 122 6.63 5.60 -2.94
CA ARG A 122 6.25 6.21 -1.66
C ARG A 122 6.27 7.73 -1.70
N GLU A 123 7.28 8.33 -2.31
CA GLU A 123 7.38 9.79 -2.47
C GLU A 123 6.27 10.33 -3.38
N SER A 124 5.93 9.60 -4.46
CA SER A 124 4.77 9.92 -5.29
C SER A 124 3.49 9.93 -4.48
N TRP A 125 3.24 8.88 -3.70
CA TRP A 125 2.09 8.78 -2.81
C TRP A 125 2.06 9.89 -1.76
N ARG A 126 3.19 10.17 -1.10
CA ARG A 126 3.33 11.24 -0.11
C ARG A 126 2.95 12.62 -0.69
N SER A 127 3.44 12.92 -1.89
CA SER A 127 3.12 14.18 -2.58
C SER A 127 1.62 14.34 -2.85
N LYS A 128 0.92 13.23 -3.12
CA LYS A 128 -0.54 13.24 -3.31
C LYS A 128 -1.30 13.45 -2.00
N LEU A 129 -0.80 12.88 -0.91
CA LEU A 129 -1.34 13.15 0.44
C LEU A 129 -1.19 14.63 0.82
N GLU A 130 -0.06 15.27 0.49
CA GLU A 130 0.15 16.71 0.73
C GLU A 130 -0.94 17.57 0.09
N VAL A 131 -1.36 17.24 -1.14
CA VAL A 131 -2.44 17.97 -1.81
C VAL A 131 -3.75 17.89 -1.01
N GLY A 132 -4.15 16.72 -0.56
CA GLY A 132 -5.36 16.56 0.24
C GLY A 132 -5.27 17.23 1.62
N ILE A 133 -4.10 17.10 2.27
CA ILE A 133 -3.85 17.76 3.57
C ILE A 133 -4.02 19.27 3.43
N LYS A 134 -3.42 19.88 2.41
CA LYS A 134 -3.51 21.32 2.15
C LYS A 134 -4.95 21.77 1.92
N GLN A 135 -5.77 20.96 1.24
CA GLN A 135 -7.18 21.28 1.02
C GLN A 135 -8.01 21.25 2.31
N VAL A 136 -7.74 20.30 3.20
CA VAL A 136 -8.54 20.07 4.42
C VAL A 136 -8.06 20.89 5.61
N PHE A 137 -6.75 20.95 5.83
CA PHE A 137 -6.15 21.61 7.00
C PHE A 137 -5.75 23.06 6.73
N LYS A 138 -5.77 23.51 5.46
CA LYS A 138 -5.40 24.87 5.04
C LYS A 138 -4.01 25.27 5.55
N GLU A 139 -3.92 26.37 6.31
CA GLU A 139 -2.66 26.90 6.85
C GLU A 139 -2.35 26.43 8.29
N ASP A 140 -3.22 25.59 8.87
CA ASP A 140 -3.09 25.15 10.26
C ASP A 140 -1.95 24.16 10.50
N VAL A 141 -1.47 23.50 9.43
CA VAL A 141 -0.44 22.45 9.56
C VAL A 141 0.61 22.54 8.43
N ASN A 142 1.81 22.04 8.72
CA ASN A 142 2.82 21.83 7.68
C ASN A 142 2.52 20.51 6.96
N GLU A 143 2.02 20.62 5.70
CA GLU A 143 1.57 19.49 4.90
C GLU A 143 2.67 18.45 4.67
N LYS A 144 3.94 18.88 4.54
CA LYS A 144 5.07 17.97 4.32
C LYS A 144 5.38 17.13 5.56
N ILE A 145 5.36 17.74 6.73
CA ILE A 145 5.57 17.02 7.98
C ILE A 145 4.38 16.11 8.26
N MET A 146 3.16 16.60 8.06
CA MET A 146 1.95 15.84 8.32
C MET A 146 1.83 14.63 7.38
N SER A 147 2.11 14.78 6.08
CA SER A 147 2.10 13.66 5.13
C SER A 147 3.10 12.57 5.55
N TYR A 148 4.30 12.97 5.96
CA TYR A 148 5.31 12.03 6.47
C TYR A 148 4.83 11.29 7.72
N LEU A 149 4.29 12.03 8.71
CA LEU A 149 3.78 11.41 9.95
C LEU A 149 2.62 10.47 9.68
N LEU A 150 1.68 10.83 8.80
CA LEU A 150 0.59 9.95 8.40
C LEU A 150 1.11 8.65 7.78
N MET A 151 2.10 8.71 6.90
CA MET A 151 2.71 7.51 6.32
C MET A 151 3.37 6.63 7.37
N VAL A 152 4.12 7.21 8.33
CA VAL A 152 4.74 6.46 9.44
C VAL A 152 3.67 5.78 10.31
N ILE A 153 2.57 6.48 10.60
CA ILE A 153 1.46 5.92 11.37
C ILE A 153 0.80 4.78 10.61
N ILE A 154 0.53 4.94 9.31
CA ILE A 154 -0.06 3.90 8.46
C ILE A 154 0.84 2.66 8.44
N ASP A 155 2.15 2.82 8.24
CA ASP A 155 3.10 1.70 8.27
C ASP A 155 3.04 0.98 9.64
N GLY A 156 3.05 1.74 10.74
CA GLY A 156 2.94 1.18 12.09
C GLY A 156 1.62 0.44 12.32
N LEU A 157 0.49 1.01 11.90
CA LEU A 157 -0.82 0.36 12.01
C LEU A 157 -0.89 -0.90 11.14
N THR A 158 -0.30 -0.88 9.95
CA THR A 158 -0.22 -2.04 9.05
C THR A 158 0.55 -3.20 9.71
N ILE A 159 1.67 -2.92 10.36
CA ILE A 159 2.43 -3.92 11.12
C ILE A 159 1.59 -4.45 12.29
N GLN A 160 0.97 -3.57 13.06
CA GLN A 160 0.13 -3.98 14.20
C GLN A 160 -1.05 -4.84 13.77
N GLN A 161 -1.64 -4.55 12.62
CA GLN A 161 -2.74 -5.36 12.09
C GLN A 161 -2.32 -6.81 11.77
N VAL A 162 -1.12 -7.02 11.27
CA VAL A 162 -0.61 -8.39 11.00
C VAL A 162 -0.27 -9.11 12.29
N LEU A 163 0.27 -8.40 13.30
CA LEU A 163 0.69 -8.98 14.57
C LEU A 163 -0.46 -9.20 15.55
N ASN A 164 -1.35 -8.23 15.67
CA ASN A 164 -2.46 -8.22 16.63
C ASN A 164 -3.58 -7.29 16.15
N PRO A 165 -4.52 -7.79 15.32
CA PRO A 165 -5.58 -6.97 14.73
C PRO A 165 -6.58 -6.52 15.81
N ILE A 166 -6.55 -5.24 16.17
CA ILE A 166 -7.49 -4.61 17.10
C ILE A 166 -8.12 -3.40 16.40
N LYS A 167 -9.35 -3.60 15.87
CA LYS A 167 -10.06 -2.57 15.09
C LYS A 167 -10.29 -1.28 15.89
N GLU A 168 -10.71 -1.39 17.13
CA GLU A 168 -11.04 -0.25 18.00
C GLU A 168 -9.82 0.66 18.26
N ARG A 169 -8.62 0.11 18.21
CA ARG A 169 -7.38 0.87 18.41
C ARG A 169 -7.13 1.84 17.25
N ASN A 170 -7.47 1.46 16.03
CA ASN A 170 -7.31 2.32 14.86
C ASN A 170 -8.28 3.51 14.91
N GLU A 171 -9.53 3.27 15.33
CA GLU A 171 -10.53 4.33 15.50
C GLU A 171 -10.09 5.35 16.59
N LEU A 172 -9.49 4.89 17.69
CA LEU A 172 -8.96 5.77 18.72
C LEU A 172 -7.81 6.64 18.22
N VAL A 173 -6.88 6.06 17.43
CA VAL A 173 -5.76 6.80 16.81
C VAL A 173 -6.29 7.90 15.89
N VAL A 174 -7.27 7.60 15.04
CA VAL A 174 -7.89 8.56 14.12
C VAL A 174 -8.50 9.73 14.90
N ARG A 175 -9.31 9.45 15.91
CA ARG A 175 -9.96 10.48 16.73
C ARG A 175 -8.93 11.36 17.43
N GLU A 176 -7.91 10.76 18.03
CA GLU A 176 -6.88 11.49 18.77
C GLU A 176 -6.09 12.45 17.86
N ILE A 177 -5.75 12.01 16.65
CA ILE A 177 -5.07 12.86 15.67
C ILE A 177 -6.00 13.99 15.20
N ALA A 178 -7.27 13.68 14.88
CA ALA A 178 -8.22 14.65 14.37
C ALA A 178 -8.56 15.75 15.39
N THR A 179 -8.55 15.43 16.69
CA THR A 179 -8.83 16.42 17.77
C THR A 179 -7.63 17.30 18.12
N ARG A 180 -6.40 16.84 17.82
CA ARG A 180 -5.17 17.57 18.16
C ARG A 180 -4.55 18.33 17.00
N TRP A 181 -4.89 17.97 15.77
CA TRP A 181 -4.42 18.58 14.53
C TRP A 181 -5.57 19.22 13.77
#